data_b8e2cc39e0bf7bc889a72e9297b5d5ab
#
_entry.id   b8e2cc39e0bf7bc889a72e9297b5d5ab
#
_cell.length_a   1.000
_cell.length_b   1.000
_cell.length_c   1.000
_cell.angle_alpha   90.00
_cell.angle_beta   90.00
_cell.angle_gamma   90.00
#
_symmetry.space_group_name_H-M   'P 1'
#
loop_
_entity.id
_entity.type
_entity.pdbx_description
1 polymer ?
#
loop_
_entity_poly.entity_id
_entity_poly.type
_entity_poly.pdbx_seq_one_letter_code
_entity_poly.pdbx_strand_id
1 'polypeptide(L)'
;MADGYQSCKGLEKSEKRYLPYVVDKILTIESFNCSKKNNRVIGTYTHLVDPSIYDSQKIKNIFDKVLNTVCKYSKNNIRKFDLKYSYYSKQGDYIGSNSYRFSDCN
;
A
#
# COMPACT_ATOMS: atom_id res chain seq x y z
N MET A 1 -22.29 9.25 -7.17
CA MET A 1 -21.60 9.00 -5.92
C MET A 1 -20.18 8.51 -6.17
N ALA A 2 -19.20 9.22 -5.62
CA ALA A 2 -17.82 8.72 -5.69
C ALA A 2 -17.73 7.48 -4.80
N ASP A 3 -17.50 6.31 -5.38
CA ASP A 3 -17.25 5.10 -4.63
C ASP A 3 -15.75 5.00 -4.27
N GLY A 4 -15.39 3.98 -3.50
CA GLY A 4 -13.99 3.76 -3.12
C GLY A 4 -13.08 3.57 -4.32
N TYR A 5 -13.60 3.06 -5.43
CA TYR A 5 -12.84 2.84 -6.64
C TYR A 5 -12.37 4.16 -7.26
N GLN A 6 -13.24 5.16 -7.30
CA GLN A 6 -12.88 6.48 -7.81
C GLN A 6 -11.81 7.15 -6.95
N SER A 7 -11.94 7.04 -5.62
CA SER A 7 -10.91 7.55 -4.70
C SER A 7 -9.57 6.85 -4.92
N CYS A 8 -9.59 5.53 -5.08
CA CYS A 8 -8.38 4.75 -5.31
C CYS A 8 -7.73 5.12 -6.64
N LYS A 9 -8.53 5.28 -7.71
CA LYS A 9 -8.02 5.68 -9.03
C LYS A 9 -7.41 7.07 -9.00
N GLY A 10 -7.99 7.98 -8.22
CA GLY A 10 -7.42 9.31 -8.03
C GLY A 10 -6.04 9.24 -7.38
N LEU A 11 -5.89 8.41 -6.36
CA LEU A 11 -4.60 8.20 -5.72
C LEU A 11 -3.62 7.51 -6.68
N GLU A 12 -4.07 6.53 -7.46
CA GLU A 12 -3.22 5.87 -8.46
C GLU A 12 -2.65 6.88 -9.44
N LYS A 13 -3.48 7.77 -9.94
CA LYS A 13 -3.05 8.82 -10.87
C LYS A 13 -2.01 9.75 -10.23
N SER A 14 -2.23 10.12 -8.97
CA SER A 14 -1.31 10.96 -8.21
C SER A 14 0.03 10.25 -7.97
N GLU A 15 -0.01 8.98 -7.57
CA GLU A 15 1.18 8.19 -7.25
C GLU A 15 2.04 7.91 -8.48
N LYS A 16 1.45 7.77 -9.67
CA LYS A 16 2.20 7.52 -10.91
C LYS A 16 3.22 8.62 -11.22
N ARG A 17 3.03 9.81 -10.67
CA ARG A 17 3.97 10.94 -10.85
C ARG A 17 5.26 10.76 -10.06
N TYR A 18 5.22 9.95 -9.01
CA TYR A 18 6.33 9.81 -8.05
C TYR A 18 6.95 8.43 -8.05
N LEU A 19 6.28 7.44 -8.62
CA LEU A 19 6.76 6.06 -8.63
C LEU A 19 7.52 5.73 -9.91
N PRO A 20 8.55 4.90 -9.84
CA PRO A 20 9.07 4.26 -8.64
C PRO A 20 9.81 5.23 -7.71
N TYR A 21 9.74 4.96 -6.42
CA TYR A 21 10.40 5.79 -5.39
C TYR A 21 11.29 4.93 -4.51
N VAL A 22 12.58 5.27 -4.45
CA VAL A 22 13.54 4.57 -3.61
C VAL A 22 13.47 5.17 -2.21
N VAL A 23 12.94 4.40 -1.25
CA VAL A 23 12.85 4.82 0.16
C VAL A 23 14.24 4.78 0.79
N ASP A 24 14.94 3.66 0.59
CA ASP A 24 16.33 3.48 1.03
C ASP A 24 16.96 2.34 0.23
N LYS A 25 18.15 1.88 0.67
CA LYS A 25 18.87 0.78 0.00
C LYS A 25 18.11 -0.54 0.03
N ILE A 26 17.18 -0.70 0.95
CA ILE A 26 16.46 -1.95 1.21
C ILE A 26 15.11 -1.98 0.50
N LEU A 27 14.48 -0.81 0.37
CA LEU A 27 13.07 -0.73 0.00
C LEU A 27 12.83 0.28 -1.12
N THR A 28 12.21 -0.18 -2.19
CA THR A 28 11.72 0.67 -3.28
C THR A 28 10.23 0.47 -3.42
N ILE A 29 9.46 1.56 -3.45
CA ILE A 29 8.04 1.51 -3.81
C ILE A 29 7.96 1.55 -5.33
N GLU A 30 7.58 0.44 -5.96
CA GLU A 30 7.63 0.33 -7.42
C GLU A 30 6.36 0.84 -8.09
N SER A 31 5.20 0.47 -7.57
CA SER A 31 3.93 0.81 -8.22
C SER A 31 2.78 0.84 -7.23
N PHE A 32 1.69 1.48 -7.65
CA PHE A 32 0.41 1.47 -6.95
C PHE A 32 -0.68 1.20 -7.97
N ASN A 33 -1.53 0.21 -7.69
CA ASN A 33 -2.61 -0.18 -8.59
C ASN A 33 -3.90 -0.38 -7.82
N CYS A 34 -5.03 -0.02 -8.44
CA CYS A 34 -6.35 -0.23 -7.87
C CYS A 34 -7.02 -1.43 -8.50
N SER A 35 -7.69 -2.22 -7.69
CA SER A 35 -8.51 -3.33 -8.14
C SER A 35 -9.84 -3.35 -7.41
N LYS A 36 -10.85 -3.93 -8.05
CA LYS A 36 -12.18 -4.10 -7.47
C LYS A 36 -12.54 -5.58 -7.54
N LYS A 37 -12.82 -6.18 -6.40
CA LYS A 37 -13.17 -7.60 -6.32
C LYS A 37 -14.22 -7.78 -5.24
N ASN A 38 -15.34 -8.43 -5.59
CA ASN A 38 -16.43 -8.73 -4.64
C ASN A 38 -16.94 -7.47 -3.92
N ASN A 39 -17.14 -6.39 -4.66
CA ASN A 39 -17.57 -5.08 -4.14
C ASN A 39 -16.59 -4.43 -3.17
N ARG A 40 -15.36 -4.95 -3.10
CA ARG A 40 -14.29 -4.34 -2.32
C ARG A 40 -13.28 -3.71 -3.26
N VAL A 41 -12.84 -2.51 -2.92
CA VAL A 41 -11.79 -1.80 -3.64
C VAL A 41 -10.51 -1.92 -2.85
N ILE A 42 -9.44 -2.36 -3.51
CA ILE A 42 -8.14 -2.56 -2.89
C ILE A 42 -7.09 -1.79 -3.68
N GLY A 43 -6.39 -0.89 -2.99
CA GLY A 43 -5.20 -0.24 -3.55
C GLY A 43 -3.96 -1.01 -3.12
N THR A 44 -3.17 -1.46 -4.07
CA THR A 44 -1.99 -2.28 -3.80
C THR A 44 -0.72 -1.51 -4.13
N TYR A 45 0.12 -1.31 -3.11
CA TYR A 45 1.50 -0.86 -3.30
C TYR A 45 2.39 -2.08 -3.50
N THR A 46 3.16 -2.07 -4.58
CA THR A 46 4.15 -3.12 -4.84
C THR A 46 5.52 -2.59 -4.46
N HIS A 47 6.21 -3.34 -3.61
CA HIS A 47 7.52 -2.98 -3.08
C HIS A 47 8.57 -3.98 -3.54
N LEU A 48 9.76 -3.48 -3.86
CA LEU A 48 10.94 -4.31 -4.06
C LEU A 48 11.81 -4.22 -2.82
N VAL A 49 12.19 -5.35 -2.27
CA VAL A 49 13.02 -5.43 -1.06
C VAL A 49 14.21 -6.34 -1.31
N ASP A 50 15.26 -6.16 -0.52
CA ASP A 50 16.41 -7.06 -0.54
C ASP A 50 16.11 -8.23 0.42
N PRO A 51 15.97 -9.48 -0.10
CA PRO A 51 15.60 -10.60 0.76
C PRO A 51 16.64 -10.93 1.83
N SER A 52 17.91 -10.56 1.62
CA SER A 52 18.98 -10.85 2.58
C SER A 52 18.87 -10.02 3.87
N ILE A 53 18.21 -8.88 3.79
CA ILE A 53 18.02 -7.98 4.93
C ILE A 53 16.55 -7.72 5.24
N TYR A 54 15.66 -8.44 4.56
CA TYR A 54 14.24 -8.37 4.83
C TYR A 54 13.92 -8.96 6.20
N ASP A 55 13.31 -8.14 7.05
CA ASP A 55 12.81 -8.56 8.34
C ASP A 55 11.32 -8.26 8.36
N SER A 56 10.50 -9.29 8.28
CA SER A 56 9.05 -9.17 8.20
C SER A 56 8.46 -8.45 9.41
N GLN A 57 9.04 -8.65 10.59
CA GLN A 57 8.54 -8.01 11.81
C GLN A 57 8.84 -6.52 11.81
N LYS A 58 10.04 -6.12 11.39
CA LYS A 58 10.41 -4.71 11.26
C LYS A 58 9.53 -3.99 10.25
N ILE A 59 9.30 -4.64 9.11
CA ILE A 59 8.47 -4.05 8.05
C ILE A 59 7.03 -3.92 8.54
N LYS A 60 6.52 -4.94 9.22
CA LYS A 60 5.19 -4.88 9.81
C LYS A 60 5.06 -3.72 10.80
N ASN A 61 6.06 -3.53 11.65
CA ASN A 61 6.06 -2.44 12.63
C ASN A 61 6.05 -1.07 11.95
N ILE A 62 6.83 -0.92 10.88
CA ILE A 62 6.84 0.32 10.10
C ILE A 62 5.46 0.58 9.51
N PHE A 63 4.84 -0.43 8.91
CA PHE A 63 3.54 -0.27 8.27
C PHE A 63 2.41 -0.10 9.29
N ASP A 64 2.53 -0.67 10.48
CA ASP A 64 1.55 -0.41 11.54
C ASP A 64 1.55 1.08 11.92
N LYS A 65 2.72 1.72 11.97
CA LYS A 65 2.84 3.16 12.20
C LYS A 65 2.26 3.95 11.03
N VAL A 66 2.54 3.53 9.81
CA VAL A 66 1.98 4.15 8.60
C VAL A 66 0.46 4.01 8.61
N LEU A 67 -0.06 2.85 9.00
CA LEU A 67 -1.50 2.63 9.09
C LEU A 67 -2.16 3.61 10.05
N ASN A 68 -1.57 3.83 11.23
CA ASN A 68 -2.09 4.80 12.18
C ASN A 68 -2.19 6.20 11.56
N THR A 69 -1.17 6.60 10.83
CA THR A 69 -1.16 7.88 10.11
C THR A 69 -2.24 7.91 9.02
N VAL A 70 -2.32 6.85 8.23
CA VAL A 70 -3.33 6.71 7.17
C VAL A 70 -4.74 6.75 7.75
N CYS A 71 -4.97 6.09 8.90
CA CYS A 71 -6.28 6.10 9.54
C CYS A 71 -6.66 7.50 10.04
N LYS A 72 -5.71 8.25 10.56
CA LYS A 72 -5.96 9.65 10.94
C LYS A 72 -6.40 10.49 9.74
N TYR A 73 -5.72 10.32 8.60
CA TYR A 73 -6.11 11.02 7.37
C TYR A 73 -7.46 10.55 6.86
N SER A 74 -7.77 9.26 6.98
CA SER A 74 -9.02 8.70 6.50
C SER A 74 -10.24 9.26 7.24
N LYS A 75 -10.11 9.58 8.53
CA LYS A 75 -11.18 10.20 9.28
C LYS A 75 -11.53 11.58 8.72
N ASN A 76 -10.56 12.29 8.17
CA ASN A 76 -10.75 13.62 7.62
C ASN A 76 -11.07 13.62 6.13
N ASN A 77 -10.58 12.64 5.37
CA ASN A 77 -10.61 12.63 3.91
C ASN A 77 -11.41 11.50 3.28
N ILE A 78 -12.12 10.73 4.06
CA ILE A 78 -13.03 9.66 3.59
C ILE A 78 -12.37 8.72 2.57
N ARG A 79 -11.27 8.09 2.98
CA ARG A 79 -10.67 7.04 2.16
C ARG A 79 -11.56 5.80 2.24
N LYS A 80 -12.14 5.37 1.11
CA LYS A 80 -13.13 4.29 1.06
C LYS A 80 -12.58 3.03 0.38
N PHE A 81 -11.31 2.72 0.58
CA PHE A 81 -10.74 1.52 0.00
C PHE A 81 -9.69 0.92 0.93
N ASP A 82 -9.51 -0.39 0.79
CA ASP A 82 -8.51 -1.12 1.55
C ASP A 82 -7.13 -0.93 0.93
N LEU A 83 -6.09 -1.08 1.75
CA LEU A 83 -4.71 -1.01 1.29
C LEU A 83 -4.04 -2.36 1.44
N LYS A 84 -3.22 -2.71 0.46
CA LYS A 84 -2.38 -3.90 0.49
C LYS A 84 -0.95 -3.49 0.13
N TYR A 85 0.00 -3.97 0.91
CA TYR A 85 1.43 -3.79 0.65
C TYR A 85 2.01 -5.15 0.29
N SER A 86 2.44 -5.31 -0.96
CA SER A 86 3.04 -6.55 -1.46
C SER A 86 4.54 -6.36 -1.62
N TYR A 87 5.31 -7.39 -1.26
CA TYR A 87 6.77 -7.35 -1.26
C TYR A 87 7.31 -8.41 -2.19
N TYR A 88 8.23 -7.99 -3.06
CA TYR A 88 8.91 -8.86 -4.02
C TYR A 88 10.41 -8.62 -3.91
N SER A 89 11.19 -9.65 -4.24
CA SER A 89 12.62 -9.49 -4.41
C SER A 89 12.90 -8.69 -5.68
N LYS A 90 14.13 -8.20 -5.84
CA LYS A 90 14.53 -7.51 -7.06
C LYS A 90 14.47 -8.40 -8.29
N GLN A 91 14.47 -9.73 -8.11
CA GLN A 91 14.33 -10.70 -9.19
C GLN A 91 12.86 -11.01 -9.53
N GLY A 92 11.91 -10.43 -8.76
CA GLY A 92 10.50 -10.61 -9.01
C GLY A 92 9.83 -11.73 -8.21
N ASP A 93 10.53 -12.33 -7.25
CA ASP A 93 9.98 -13.40 -6.42
C ASP A 93 9.10 -12.81 -5.30
N TYR A 94 7.90 -13.35 -5.16
CA TYR A 94 6.98 -12.93 -4.11
C TYR A 94 7.50 -13.32 -2.72
N ILE A 95 7.54 -12.35 -1.82
CA ILE A 95 8.04 -12.57 -0.46
C ILE A 95 6.89 -12.59 0.55
N GLY A 96 5.96 -11.65 0.47
CA GLY A 96 4.86 -11.58 1.41
C GLY A 96 4.02 -10.33 1.20
N SER A 97 3.01 -10.16 2.04
CA SER A 97 2.15 -8.98 1.97
C SER A 97 1.53 -8.65 3.33
N ASN A 98 1.14 -7.39 3.49
CA ASN A 98 0.33 -6.92 4.61
C ASN A 98 -0.91 -6.24 4.05
N SER A 99 -2.07 -6.49 4.66
CA SER A 99 -3.33 -5.91 4.23
C SER A 99 -3.95 -5.11 5.37
N TYR A 100 -4.52 -3.96 5.01
CA TYR A 100 -5.16 -3.06 5.96
C TYR A 100 -6.54 -2.72 5.42
N ARG A 101 -7.58 -3.10 6.18
CA ARG A 101 -8.96 -2.81 5.80
C ARG A 101 -9.35 -1.40 6.23
N PHE A 102 -10.12 -0.75 5.37
CA PHE A 102 -10.71 0.54 5.71
C PHE A 102 -11.48 0.48 7.05
N SER A 103 -12.18 -0.63 7.28
CA SER A 103 -12.95 -0.85 8.51
C SER A 103 -12.07 -0.93 9.77
N ASP A 104 -10.78 -1.18 9.63
CA ASP A 104 -9.86 -1.27 10.77
C ASP A 104 -9.44 0.11 11.28
N CYS A 105 -9.84 1.16 10.60
CA CYS A 105 -9.53 2.54 10.97
C CYS A 105 -10.60 3.14 11.88
N ASN A 106 -10.75 2.59 13.04
CA ASN A 106 -11.73 3.12 14.00
C ASN A 106 -11.09 3.98 15.08
#